data_f166276b59a943bb963fb8aac761c39f
#
_entry.id   f166276b59a943bb963fb8aac761c39f
#
_cell.length_a   1.000
_cell.length_b   1.000
_cell.length_c   1.000
_cell.angle_alpha   90.00
_cell.angle_beta   90.00
_cell.angle_gamma   90.00
#
_symmetry.space_group_name_H-M   'P 1'
#
loop_
_entity.id
_entity.type
_entity.pdbx_description
1 polymer ?
#
loop_
_entity_poly.entity_id
_entity_poly.type
_entity_poly.pdbx_seq_one_letter_code
_entity_poly.pdbx_strand_id
1 'polypeptide(L)' 'WGIYVELPNTVEGMVHVSRMAGDYYYYDEQAYEMIGRDTGRTFRLGQKVDVIVDDVDLQMKSVDFVLQKE' A
#
# COMPACT_ATOMS: atom_id res chain seq x y z
N TRP A 1 2.45 2.77 -9.27
CA TRP A 1 2.42 1.42 -8.73
C TRP A 1 2.45 1.45 -7.21
N GLY A 2 1.67 0.59 -6.63
CA GLY A 2 1.57 0.49 -5.19
C GLY A 2 0.49 -0.49 -4.80
N ILE A 3 0.02 -0.39 -3.56
CA ILE A 3 -1.08 -1.22 -3.07
C ILE A 3 -2.33 -0.37 -2.85
N TYR A 4 -3.47 -0.88 -3.25
CA TYR A 4 -4.76 -0.27 -2.94
C TYR A 4 -5.22 -0.70 -1.56
N VAL A 5 -5.71 0.26 -0.79
CA VAL A 5 -6.17 0.04 0.56
C VAL A 5 -7.63 0.45 0.65
N GLU A 6 -8.47 -0.43 1.19
CA GLU A 6 -9.86 -0.14 1.47
C GLU A 6 -10.07 -0.05 2.98
N LEU A 7 -10.62 1.08 3.42
CA LEU A 7 -10.98 1.28 4.82
C LEU A 7 -12.36 0.67 5.11
N PRO A 8 -12.68 0.37 6.37
CA PRO A 8 -13.99 -0.21 6.73
C PRO A 8 -15.19 0.64 6.31
N ASN A 9 -15.00 1.96 6.15
CA ASN A 9 -16.06 2.88 5.71
C ASN A 9 -16.15 3.01 4.19
N THR A 10 -15.57 2.06 3.44
CA THR A 10 -15.55 2.02 1.97
C THR A 10 -14.70 3.09 1.29
N VAL A 11 -13.97 3.90 2.04
CA VAL A 11 -13.00 4.82 1.46
C VAL A 11 -11.80 4.02 0.96
N GLU A 12 -11.42 4.28 -0.29
CA GLU A 12 -10.28 3.61 -0.91
C GLU A 12 -9.15 4.60 -1.17
N GLY A 13 -7.93 4.14 -1.10
CA GLY A 13 -6.77 4.92 -1.40
C GLY A 13 -5.60 4.03 -1.82
N MET A 14 -4.44 4.63 -1.99
CA MET A 14 -3.28 3.92 -2.50
C MET A 14 -2.04 4.22 -1.63
N VAL A 15 -1.22 3.21 -1.42
CA VAL A 15 0.16 3.39 -0.96
C VAL A 15 1.06 3.21 -2.18
N HIS A 16 1.69 4.28 -2.63
CA HIS A 16 2.63 4.20 -3.75
C HIS A 16 3.87 3.39 -3.36
N VAL A 17 4.41 2.65 -4.31
CA VAL A 17 5.61 1.83 -4.06
C VAL A 17 6.78 2.69 -3.55
N SER A 18 6.88 3.93 -3.99
CA SER A 18 7.91 4.87 -3.51
C SER A 18 7.73 5.26 -2.04
N ARG A 19 6.54 5.05 -1.48
CA ARG A 19 6.22 5.33 -0.08
C ARG A 19 6.29 4.09 0.80
N MET A 20 6.58 2.93 0.22
CA MET A 20 6.75 1.69 0.96
C MET A 20 8.17 1.64 1.50
N ALA A 21 8.37 2.25 2.68
CA ALA A 21 9.69 2.43 3.26
C ALA A 21 10.29 1.11 3.75
N GLY A 22 11.62 1.06 3.81
CA GLY A 22 12.36 -0.03 4.42
C GLY A 22 12.80 -1.13 3.46
N ASP A 23 12.36 -1.08 2.21
CA ASP A 23 12.75 -2.09 1.23
C ASP A 23 12.47 -1.62 -0.19
N TYR A 24 12.90 -2.43 -1.14
CA TYR A 24 12.52 -2.32 -2.55
C TYR A 24 11.49 -3.39 -2.85
N TYR A 25 10.28 -2.98 -3.26
CA TYR A 25 9.17 -3.89 -3.49
C TYR A 25 8.95 -4.11 -4.97
N TYR A 26 8.60 -5.33 -5.33
CA TYR A 26 8.20 -5.70 -6.67
C TYR A 26 6.94 -6.56 -6.63
N TYR A 27 6.22 -6.59 -7.74
CA TYR A 27 4.97 -7.34 -7.84
C TYR A 27 5.23 -8.74 -8.43
N ASP A 28 4.75 -9.76 -7.72
CA ASP A 28 4.77 -11.13 -8.20
C ASP A 28 3.41 -11.46 -8.83
N GLU A 29 3.39 -11.54 -10.15
CA GLU A 29 2.15 -11.77 -10.90
C GLU A 29 1.57 -13.18 -10.67
N GLN A 30 2.41 -14.15 -10.36
CA GLN A 30 1.95 -15.52 -10.11
C GLN A 30 1.31 -15.66 -8.74
N ALA A 31 1.88 -15.03 -7.74
CA ALA A 31 1.39 -15.10 -6.38
C ALA A 31 0.41 -13.97 -6.02
N TYR A 32 0.24 -12.98 -6.91
CA TYR A 32 -0.58 -11.80 -6.68
C TYR A 32 -0.20 -11.06 -5.40
N GLU A 33 1.09 -10.83 -5.22
CA GLU A 33 1.57 -10.13 -4.02
C GLU A 33 2.76 -9.22 -4.32
N MET A 34 2.90 -8.19 -3.49
CA MET A 34 4.09 -7.32 -3.49
C MET A 34 5.11 -7.93 -2.54
N ILE A 35 6.35 -8.04 -2.97
CA ILE A 35 7.42 -8.68 -2.21
C ILE A 35 8.57 -7.70 -2.01
N GLY A 36 9.04 -7.58 -0.77
CA GLY A 36 10.24 -6.83 -0.45
C GLY A 36 11.48 -7.64 -0.79
N ARG A 37 12.34 -7.06 -1.61
CA ARG A 37 13.53 -7.77 -2.12
C ARG A 37 14.48 -8.20 -1.01
N ASP A 38 14.71 -7.36 -0.02
CA ASP A 38 15.71 -7.61 1.02
C ASP A 38 15.12 -8.22 2.29
N THR A 39 13.91 -7.77 2.69
CA THR A 39 13.27 -8.23 3.92
C THR A 39 12.40 -9.46 3.73
N GLY A 40 11.94 -9.71 2.51
CA GLY A 40 10.99 -10.78 2.23
C GLY A 40 9.57 -10.47 2.69
N ARG A 41 9.28 -9.26 3.14
CA ARG A 41 7.91 -8.87 3.52
C ARG A 41 6.99 -8.96 2.32
N THR A 42 5.77 -9.42 2.54
CA THR A 42 4.78 -9.57 1.47
C THR A 42 3.49 -8.84 1.82
N PHE A 43 2.84 -8.32 0.78
CA PHE A 43 1.52 -7.71 0.90
C PHE A 43 0.61 -8.37 -0.12
N ARG A 44 -0.48 -8.97 0.35
CA ARG A 44 -1.40 -9.79 -0.44
C ARG A 44 -2.77 -9.15 -0.49
N LEU A 45 -3.51 -9.47 -1.53
CA LEU A 45 -4.92 -9.05 -1.63
C LEU A 45 -5.71 -9.59 -0.44
N GLY A 46 -6.49 -8.72 0.19
CA GLY A 46 -7.28 -9.06 1.36
C GLY A 46 -6.52 -9.00 2.68
N GLN A 47 -5.22 -8.77 2.66
CA GLN A 47 -4.43 -8.62 3.88
C GLN A 47 -4.79 -7.31 4.60
N LYS A 48 -4.89 -7.37 5.92
CA LYS A 48 -5.06 -6.17 6.74
C LYS A 48 -3.73 -5.47 6.93
N VAL A 49 -3.73 -4.15 6.76
CA VAL A 49 -2.54 -3.33 6.97
C VAL A 49 -2.92 -2.09 7.76
N ASP A 50 -1.97 -1.56 8.52
CA ASP A 50 -2.13 -0.29 9.21
C ASP A 50 -1.54 0.82 8.35
N VAL A 51 -2.35 1.83 8.09
CA VAL A 51 -1.95 2.94 7.21
C VAL A 51 -2.24 4.27 7.89
N ILE A 52 -1.52 5.30 7.44
CA ILE A 52 -1.73 6.68 7.86
C ILE A 52 -2.07 7.48 6.62
N VAL A 53 -3.04 8.37 6.72
CA VAL A 53 -3.36 9.29 5.62
C VAL A 53 -2.20 10.24 5.43
N ASP A 54 -1.61 10.22 4.25
CA ASP A 54 -0.50 11.10 3.89
C ASP A 54 -1.00 12.35 3.18
N ASP A 55 -1.89 12.18 2.21
CA ASP A 55 -2.43 13.30 1.44
C ASP A 55 -3.84 13.00 0.95
N VAL A 56 -4.63 14.05 0.79
CA VAL A 56 -5.98 13.96 0.25
C VAL A 56 -6.11 14.99 -0.87
N ASP A 57 -6.46 14.55 -2.06
CA ASP A 57 -6.76 15.43 -3.19
C ASP A 57 -8.26 15.44 -3.41
N LEU A 58 -8.90 16.54 -3.01
CA LEU A 58 -10.35 16.66 -3.11
C LEU A 58 -10.83 16.80 -4.56
N GLN A 59 -10.03 17.37 -5.43
CA GLN A 59 -10.39 17.51 -6.85
C GLN A 59 -10.35 16.17 -7.56
N MET A 60 -9.31 15.41 -7.32
CA MET A 60 -9.16 14.07 -7.90
C MET A 60 -9.92 13.00 -7.11
N LYS A 61 -10.44 13.34 -5.96
CA LYS A 61 -11.11 12.42 -5.03
C LYS A 61 -10.23 11.22 -4.69
N SER A 62 -8.95 11.49 -4.50
CA SER A 62 -7.97 10.45 -4.18
C SER A 62 -7.42 10.64 -2.77
N VAL A 63 -7.06 9.51 -2.16
CA VAL A 63 -6.42 9.49 -0.85
C VAL A 63 -5.13 8.70 -0.97
N ASP A 64 -4.04 9.30 -0.53
CA ASP A 64 -2.74 8.65 -0.48
C ASP A 64 -2.43 8.24 0.95
N PHE A 65 -2.06 6.98 1.11
CA PHE A 65 -1.68 6.44 2.41
C PHE A 65 -0.19 6.14 2.45
N VAL A 66 0.34 6.07 3.67
CA VAL A 66 1.65 5.47 3.94
C VAL A 66 1.45 4.33 4.92
N LEU A 67 2.29 3.32 4.83
CA LEU A 67 2.25 2.22 5.79
C LEU A 67 2.75 2.71 7.14
N GLN A 68 2.03 2.32 8.21
CA GLN A 68 2.47 2.62 9.56
C GLN A 68 3.71 1.81 9.88
N LYS A 69 4.73 2.45 10.45
CA LYS A 69 5.93 1.75 10.90
C LYS A 69 5.60 0.87 12.09
N GLU A 70 6.15 -0.31 12.06
CA GLU A 70 6.09 -1.22 13.19
C GLU A 70 7.08 -0.79 14.29
#